data_df12bfa5900c560921bc45ff68d8b78c
#
_entry.id   df12bfa5900c560921bc45ff68d8b78c
#
_cell.length_a   1.000
_cell.length_b   1.000
_cell.length_c   1.000
_cell.angle_alpha   90.00
_cell.angle_beta   90.00
_cell.angle_gamma   90.00
#
_symmetry.space_group_name_H-M   'P 1'
#
loop_
_entity.id
_entity.type
_entity.pdbx_description
1 polymer ?
#
loop_
_entity_poly.entity_id
_entity_poly.type
_entity_poly.pdbx_seq_one_letter_code
_entity_poly.pdbx_strand_id
1 'polypeptide(L)'
;VYEAIRNGDVTISHEVWQSSFGASFYNAMAKGGVIDAGTHSAMTLEEMGVPTCVIDQNLCPGLPNWEALKDCKDVFATADSGGKGRWLEGPQSWHGQLMPERVAALGLGDDYMVKFAGGADALWADLASAKKEGRGTIIFNWTPNFTDAEGFTFIEFPEFFDGCRTVDGGDGSCGSPKGWLKKAANYKMPKTHPAAYTAFSKISFSTTDIGQMAALVDVDKMSHQDAA
;
A
#
# COMPACT_ATOMS: atom_id res chain seq x y z
N VAL A 1 8.70 -6.03 14.21
CA VAL A 1 8.19 -7.40 14.05
C VAL A 1 9.33 -8.41 13.99
N TYR A 2 10.33 -8.30 13.09
CA TYR A 2 11.36 -9.35 12.88
C TYR A 2 12.24 -9.61 14.11
N GLU A 3 12.58 -8.58 14.91
CA GLU A 3 13.33 -8.80 16.16
C GLU A 3 12.50 -9.60 17.17
N ALA A 4 11.19 -9.30 17.28
CA ALA A 4 10.30 -10.05 18.15
C ALA A 4 10.16 -11.52 17.71
N ILE A 5 10.09 -11.76 16.37
CA ILE A 5 10.09 -13.14 15.83
C ILE A 5 11.43 -13.84 16.14
N ARG A 6 12.57 -13.18 15.96
CA ARG A 6 13.89 -13.73 16.23
C ARG A 6 14.03 -14.13 17.71
N ASN A 7 13.60 -13.26 18.61
CA ASN A 7 13.69 -13.47 20.06
C ASN A 7 12.69 -14.51 20.58
N GLY A 8 11.62 -14.80 19.81
CA GLY A 8 10.55 -15.71 20.20
C GLY A 8 9.41 -15.04 20.96
N ASP A 9 9.37 -13.70 21.04
CA ASP A 9 8.28 -12.94 21.62
C ASP A 9 7.02 -13.04 20.75
N VAL A 10 7.24 -13.18 19.44
CA VAL A 10 6.24 -13.48 18.42
C VAL A 10 6.71 -14.70 17.64
N THR A 11 5.83 -15.67 17.38
CA THR A 11 6.21 -16.93 16.72
C THR A 11 6.07 -16.84 15.20
N ILE A 12 5.04 -16.16 14.71
CA ILE A 12 4.68 -16.04 13.29
C ILE A 12 4.21 -14.63 12.92
N SER A 13 4.28 -14.31 11.65
CA SER A 13 3.58 -13.18 11.03
C SER A 13 2.96 -13.62 9.73
N HIS A 14 1.67 -13.37 9.55
CA HIS A 14 0.94 -13.62 8.30
C HIS A 14 1.18 -12.52 7.26
N GLU A 15 1.73 -11.39 7.67
CA GLU A 15 1.73 -10.17 6.89
C GLU A 15 3.16 -9.64 6.73
N VAL A 16 3.76 -9.97 5.60
CA VAL A 16 5.03 -9.42 5.12
C VAL A 16 4.80 -8.91 3.70
N TRP A 17 4.71 -7.60 3.56
CA TRP A 17 4.54 -6.91 2.27
C TRP A 17 5.86 -6.92 1.51
N GLN A 18 5.99 -7.83 0.53
CA GLN A 18 7.24 -7.94 -0.24
C GLN A 18 7.51 -6.69 -1.07
N SER A 19 6.46 -5.99 -1.52
CA SER A 19 6.54 -4.76 -2.30
C SER A 19 7.32 -3.65 -1.58
N SER A 20 7.08 -3.44 -0.29
CA SER A 20 7.69 -2.36 0.49
C SER A 20 8.72 -2.84 1.51
N PHE A 21 8.53 -4.02 2.10
CA PHE A 21 9.36 -4.55 3.18
C PHE A 21 10.20 -5.76 2.80
N GLY A 22 10.26 -6.13 1.51
CA GLY A 22 11.01 -7.29 1.04
C GLY A 22 12.48 -7.24 1.43
N ALA A 23 13.16 -6.11 1.23
CA ALA A 23 14.56 -5.94 1.61
C ALA A 23 14.78 -6.13 3.12
N SER A 24 13.91 -5.54 3.96
CA SER A 24 13.96 -5.70 5.41
C SER A 24 13.75 -7.14 5.86
N PHE A 25 12.84 -7.85 5.19
CA PHE A 25 12.56 -9.27 5.44
C PHE A 25 13.76 -10.15 5.09
N TYR A 26 14.33 -9.98 3.90
CA TYR A 26 15.52 -10.75 3.48
C TYR A 26 16.74 -10.48 4.36
N ASN A 27 16.93 -9.23 4.77
CA ASN A 27 17.96 -8.86 5.73
C ASN A 27 17.74 -9.51 7.11
N ALA A 28 16.47 -9.60 7.56
CA ALA A 28 16.13 -10.28 8.80
C ALA A 28 16.44 -11.79 8.74
N MET A 29 16.14 -12.44 7.61
CA MET A 29 16.51 -13.85 7.38
C MET A 29 18.01 -14.06 7.34
N ALA A 30 18.75 -13.18 6.65
CA ALA A 30 20.21 -13.26 6.57
C ALA A 30 20.89 -13.13 7.94
N LYS A 31 20.32 -12.32 8.85
CA LYS A 31 20.78 -12.22 10.25
C LYS A 31 20.43 -13.45 11.09
N GLY A 32 19.62 -14.38 10.58
CA GLY A 32 19.15 -15.57 11.28
C GLY A 32 18.00 -15.31 12.26
N GLY A 33 17.37 -16.39 12.70
CA GLY A 33 16.24 -16.35 13.65
C GLY A 33 14.86 -16.14 13.03
N VAL A 34 14.77 -15.71 11.78
CA VAL A 34 13.55 -15.56 10.99
C VAL A 34 13.67 -16.45 9.76
N ILE A 35 12.60 -17.09 9.38
CA ILE A 35 12.50 -17.90 8.15
C ILE A 35 11.29 -17.48 7.31
N ASP A 36 11.39 -17.68 6.00
CA ASP A 36 10.26 -17.59 5.07
C ASP A 36 9.36 -18.82 5.26
N ALA A 37 8.11 -18.57 5.64
CA ALA A 37 7.10 -19.62 5.82
C ALA A 37 6.13 -19.71 4.62
N GLY A 38 6.48 -19.14 3.48
CA GLY A 38 5.72 -19.17 2.24
C GLY A 38 4.95 -17.86 1.96
N THR A 39 4.15 -17.93 0.90
CA THR A 39 3.34 -16.80 0.43
C THR A 39 1.86 -17.10 0.55
N HIS A 40 1.06 -16.04 0.61
CA HIS A 40 -0.36 -16.10 0.23
C HIS A 40 -0.51 -16.04 -1.30
N SER A 41 -1.68 -16.37 -1.82
CA SER A 41 -2.02 -16.17 -3.23
C SER A 41 -2.43 -14.74 -3.56
N ALA A 42 -2.17 -13.81 -2.65
CA ALA A 42 -2.42 -12.39 -2.79
C ALA A 42 -1.15 -11.66 -3.24
N MET A 43 -1.26 -10.91 -4.34
CA MET A 43 -0.24 -9.95 -4.75
C MET A 43 -0.42 -8.63 -4.01
N THR A 44 0.68 -7.95 -3.73
CA THR A 44 0.69 -6.65 -3.07
C THR A 44 1.08 -5.54 -4.03
N LEU A 45 0.41 -4.40 -3.93
CA LEU A 45 0.77 -3.13 -4.50
C LEU A 45 0.41 -2.04 -3.51
N GLU A 46 1.32 -1.12 -3.29
CA GLU A 46 1.13 0.06 -2.44
C GLU A 46 1.43 1.28 -3.29
N GLU A 47 0.40 2.04 -3.68
CA GLU A 47 0.55 3.09 -4.68
C GLU A 47 -0.51 4.19 -4.50
N MET A 48 -0.31 5.32 -5.14
CA MET A 48 -1.32 6.38 -5.24
C MET A 48 -2.42 5.99 -6.20
N GLY A 49 -3.62 6.44 -5.91
CA GLY A 49 -4.76 6.22 -6.78
C GLY A 49 -5.90 7.18 -6.51
N VAL A 50 -7.00 6.94 -7.21
CA VAL A 50 -8.19 7.78 -7.19
C VAL A 50 -9.45 6.91 -7.01
N PRO A 51 -10.56 7.46 -6.49
CA PRO A 51 -11.87 6.80 -6.59
C PRO A 51 -12.18 6.52 -8.06
N THR A 52 -12.64 5.33 -8.40
CA THR A 52 -12.95 4.95 -9.80
C THR A 52 -13.94 5.90 -10.45
N CYS A 53 -14.83 6.52 -9.67
CA CYS A 53 -15.75 7.53 -10.19
C CYS A 53 -15.08 8.76 -10.83
N VAL A 54 -13.82 9.06 -10.48
CA VAL A 54 -13.06 10.13 -11.15
C VAL A 54 -12.82 9.78 -12.63
N ILE A 55 -12.57 8.50 -12.89
CA ILE A 55 -12.37 7.96 -14.25
C ILE A 55 -13.72 7.84 -14.97
N ASP A 56 -14.71 7.24 -14.31
CA ASP A 56 -16.04 7.00 -14.88
C ASP A 56 -16.74 8.30 -15.31
N GLN A 57 -16.55 9.37 -14.53
CA GLN A 57 -17.09 10.70 -14.82
C GLN A 57 -16.14 11.55 -15.69
N ASN A 58 -15.00 10.99 -16.08
CA ASN A 58 -14.00 11.68 -16.89
C ASN A 58 -13.57 13.05 -16.32
N LEU A 59 -13.44 13.13 -14.98
CA LEU A 59 -13.06 14.37 -14.31
C LEU A 59 -11.62 14.78 -14.62
N CYS A 60 -10.74 13.78 -14.87
CA CYS A 60 -9.36 13.96 -15.30
C CYS A 60 -9.12 13.05 -16.50
N PRO A 61 -9.35 13.55 -17.73
CA PRO A 61 -9.19 12.76 -18.94
C PRO A 61 -7.76 12.22 -19.10
N GLY A 62 -7.64 10.92 -19.36
CA GLY A 62 -6.36 10.23 -19.51
C GLY A 62 -5.94 9.40 -18.30
N LEU A 63 -6.54 9.59 -17.12
CA LEU A 63 -6.35 8.65 -16.01
C LEU A 63 -6.84 7.24 -16.43
N PRO A 64 -6.19 6.17 -15.98
CA PRO A 64 -5.19 6.12 -14.90
C PRO A 64 -3.73 6.45 -15.28
N ASN A 65 -3.41 6.81 -16.54
CA ASN A 65 -2.04 7.23 -16.86
C ASN A 65 -1.67 8.51 -16.09
N TRP A 66 -0.56 8.49 -15.35
CA TRP A 66 -0.09 9.61 -14.52
C TRP A 66 0.13 10.91 -15.29
N GLU A 67 0.41 10.84 -16.60
CA GLU A 67 0.64 12.04 -17.41
C GLU A 67 -0.59 12.96 -17.46
N ALA A 68 -1.80 12.39 -17.29
CA ALA A 68 -3.03 13.16 -17.19
C ALA A 68 -3.02 14.18 -16.04
N LEU A 69 -2.27 13.90 -14.98
CA LEU A 69 -2.16 14.79 -13.82
C LEU A 69 -1.59 16.17 -14.17
N LYS A 70 -0.82 16.29 -15.25
CA LYS A 70 -0.26 17.58 -15.69
C LYS A 70 -1.33 18.62 -16.00
N ASP A 71 -2.53 18.18 -16.39
CA ASP A 71 -3.62 19.04 -16.83
C ASP A 71 -4.82 19.06 -15.86
N CYS A 72 -4.74 18.34 -14.73
CA CYS A 72 -5.91 18.06 -13.88
C CYS A 72 -5.77 18.55 -12.43
N LYS A 73 -4.80 19.39 -12.10
CA LYS A 73 -4.55 19.81 -10.70
C LYS A 73 -5.80 20.35 -9.99
N ASP A 74 -6.65 21.08 -10.70
CA ASP A 74 -7.83 21.73 -10.13
C ASP A 74 -8.89 20.71 -9.69
N VAL A 75 -8.95 19.53 -10.32
CA VAL A 75 -9.82 18.41 -9.93
C VAL A 75 -9.47 17.89 -8.52
N PHE A 76 -8.20 18.01 -8.16
CA PHE A 76 -7.64 17.47 -6.90
C PHE A 76 -7.29 18.58 -5.89
N ALA A 77 -7.59 19.83 -6.22
CA ALA A 77 -7.33 20.96 -5.32
C ALA A 77 -8.25 20.92 -4.09
N THR A 78 -7.70 21.25 -2.94
CA THR A 78 -8.41 21.36 -1.67
C THR A 78 -8.09 22.70 -0.99
N ALA A 79 -8.89 23.10 0.00
CA ALA A 79 -8.71 24.37 0.69
C ALA A 79 -7.31 24.51 1.34
N ASP A 80 -6.70 23.39 1.74
CA ASP A 80 -5.40 23.33 2.40
C ASP A 80 -4.22 23.09 1.45
N SER A 81 -4.47 22.94 0.13
CA SER A 81 -3.43 22.70 -0.88
C SER A 81 -2.91 23.97 -1.56
N GLY A 82 -3.42 25.15 -1.18
CA GLY A 82 -2.92 26.44 -1.67
C GLY A 82 -3.09 26.64 -3.18
N GLY A 83 -4.16 26.07 -3.77
CA GLY A 83 -4.46 26.15 -5.20
C GLY A 83 -3.73 25.09 -6.04
N LYS A 84 -3.00 24.18 -5.41
CA LYS A 84 -2.39 22.99 -6.05
C LYS A 84 -3.31 21.79 -5.89
N GLY A 85 -3.15 20.78 -6.75
CA GLY A 85 -3.72 19.45 -6.52
C GLY A 85 -3.14 18.86 -5.22
N ARG A 86 -4.00 18.29 -4.36
CA ARG A 86 -3.54 17.59 -3.17
C ARG A 86 -3.18 16.14 -3.48
N TRP A 87 -1.98 15.75 -3.08
CA TRP A 87 -1.49 14.38 -3.11
C TRP A 87 -1.42 13.88 -1.66
N LEU A 88 -2.43 13.12 -1.21
CA LEU A 88 -2.55 12.70 0.16
C LEU A 88 -1.85 11.36 0.38
N GLU A 89 -0.64 11.43 0.95
CA GLU A 89 0.20 10.29 1.31
C GLU A 89 -0.20 9.74 2.69
N GLY A 90 0.20 8.50 2.98
CA GLY A 90 0.16 7.93 4.32
C GLY A 90 1.04 8.69 5.33
N PRO A 91 1.12 8.22 6.58
CA PRO A 91 2.05 8.81 7.55
C PRO A 91 3.47 8.88 6.99
N GLN A 92 4.16 9.99 7.23
CA GLN A 92 5.54 10.18 6.75
C GLN A 92 6.50 9.04 7.18
N SER A 93 6.20 8.36 8.30
CA SER A 93 6.95 7.21 8.78
C SER A 93 6.83 5.96 7.89
N TRP A 94 5.88 5.92 6.96
CA TRP A 94 5.71 4.77 6.05
C TRP A 94 6.74 4.81 4.92
N HIS A 95 6.79 5.91 4.17
CA HIS A 95 7.59 6.00 2.95
C HIS A 95 8.59 7.18 2.92
N GLY A 96 8.66 7.97 3.99
CA GLY A 96 9.61 9.08 4.10
C GLY A 96 9.41 10.15 3.04
N GLN A 97 10.40 10.31 2.17
CA GLN A 97 10.40 11.30 1.09
C GLN A 97 10.02 10.74 -0.28
N LEU A 98 9.64 9.47 -0.35
CA LEU A 98 9.39 8.79 -1.63
C LEU A 98 8.39 9.54 -2.52
N MET A 99 7.24 9.95 -1.98
CA MET A 99 6.22 10.64 -2.78
C MET A 99 6.58 12.10 -3.12
N PRO A 100 7.14 12.92 -2.22
CA PRO A 100 7.72 14.20 -2.60
C PRO A 100 8.77 14.11 -3.71
N GLU A 101 9.67 13.13 -3.65
CA GLU A 101 10.69 12.89 -4.68
C GLU A 101 10.06 12.50 -6.01
N ARG A 102 9.08 11.59 -6.01
CA ARG A 102 8.34 11.18 -7.21
C ARG A 102 7.59 12.35 -7.85
N VAL A 103 6.86 13.12 -7.08
CA VAL A 103 6.13 14.31 -7.58
C VAL A 103 7.11 15.29 -8.25
N ALA A 104 8.28 15.51 -7.65
CA ALA A 104 9.31 16.35 -8.24
C ALA A 104 9.91 15.75 -9.52
N ALA A 105 10.26 14.45 -9.51
CA ALA A 105 10.87 13.75 -10.66
C ALA A 105 9.93 13.67 -11.86
N LEU A 106 8.62 13.57 -11.64
CA LEU A 106 7.60 13.59 -12.69
C LEU A 106 7.28 15.00 -13.21
N GLY A 107 7.92 16.04 -12.65
CA GLY A 107 7.67 17.44 -13.04
C GLY A 107 6.32 17.98 -12.55
N LEU A 108 5.74 17.37 -11.52
CA LEU A 108 4.44 17.75 -10.95
C LEU A 108 4.55 18.69 -9.73
N GLY A 109 5.76 19.05 -9.28
CA GLY A 109 5.99 19.78 -8.02
C GLY A 109 5.41 21.20 -7.99
N ASP A 110 5.23 21.83 -9.15
CA ASP A 110 4.60 23.15 -9.24
C ASP A 110 3.07 23.07 -9.15
N ASP A 111 2.49 21.95 -9.57
CA ASP A 111 1.05 21.74 -9.68
C ASP A 111 0.46 20.91 -8.53
N TYR A 112 1.26 20.13 -7.82
CA TYR A 112 0.79 19.26 -6.74
C TYR A 112 1.54 19.51 -5.43
N MET A 113 0.81 19.34 -4.32
CA MET A 113 1.34 19.41 -2.96
C MET A 113 1.13 18.07 -2.25
N VAL A 114 2.23 17.44 -1.82
CA VAL A 114 2.17 16.23 -0.99
C VAL A 114 1.80 16.62 0.44
N LYS A 115 0.75 16.01 0.95
CA LYS A 115 0.31 16.10 2.34
C LYS A 115 0.38 14.71 2.98
N PHE A 116 0.72 14.66 4.24
CA PHE A 116 0.79 13.40 4.98
C PHE A 116 -0.42 13.25 5.89
N ALA A 117 -1.11 12.13 5.77
CA ALA A 117 -2.20 11.73 6.67
C ALA A 117 -1.65 11.25 8.01
N GLY A 118 -2.45 11.31 9.04
CA GLY A 118 -2.10 10.81 10.37
C GLY A 118 -2.13 9.27 10.49
N GLY A 119 -2.81 8.59 9.56
CA GLY A 119 -2.97 7.14 9.53
C GLY A 119 -3.89 6.72 8.40
N ALA A 120 -4.11 5.42 8.24
CA ALA A 120 -5.00 4.83 7.25
C ALA A 120 -6.43 5.37 7.34
N ASP A 121 -6.97 5.51 8.54
CA ASP A 121 -8.33 6.03 8.75
C ASP A 121 -8.55 7.41 8.12
N ALA A 122 -7.53 8.27 8.13
CA ALA A 122 -7.61 9.60 7.52
C ALA A 122 -7.64 9.53 5.99
N LEU A 123 -6.90 8.58 5.38
CA LEU A 123 -6.93 8.32 3.94
C LEU A 123 -8.33 7.85 3.52
N TRP A 124 -8.89 6.89 4.24
CA TRP A 124 -10.19 6.32 3.92
C TRP A 124 -11.35 7.26 4.21
N ALA A 125 -11.24 8.10 5.24
CA ALA A 125 -12.21 9.17 5.50
C ALA A 125 -12.26 10.18 4.34
N ASP A 126 -11.09 10.57 3.80
CA ASP A 126 -11.03 11.45 2.63
C ASP A 126 -11.58 10.77 1.38
N LEU A 127 -11.26 9.48 1.15
CA LEU A 127 -11.82 8.69 0.06
C LEU A 127 -13.35 8.64 0.11
N ALA A 128 -13.91 8.32 1.28
CA ALA A 128 -15.36 8.25 1.47
C ALA A 128 -16.04 9.61 1.28
N SER A 129 -15.44 10.70 1.79
CA SER A 129 -15.92 12.06 1.57
C SER A 129 -15.88 12.43 0.08
N ALA A 130 -14.78 12.16 -0.60
CA ALA A 130 -14.63 12.44 -2.02
C ALA A 130 -15.68 11.72 -2.86
N LYS A 131 -15.90 10.42 -2.61
CA LYS A 131 -16.94 9.64 -3.28
C LYS A 131 -18.34 10.23 -3.06
N LYS A 132 -18.68 10.59 -1.81
CA LYS A 132 -19.97 11.17 -1.45
C LYS A 132 -20.22 12.53 -2.10
N GLU A 133 -19.17 13.34 -2.23
CA GLU A 133 -19.23 14.69 -2.78
C GLU A 133 -19.07 14.72 -4.31
N GLY A 134 -18.70 13.60 -4.92
CA GLY A 134 -18.39 13.53 -6.36
C GLY A 134 -17.17 14.34 -6.78
N ARG A 135 -16.20 14.53 -5.85
CA ARG A 135 -14.96 15.26 -6.12
C ARG A 135 -13.77 14.33 -6.37
N GLY A 136 -12.75 14.85 -7.03
CA GLY A 136 -11.49 14.15 -7.16
C GLY A 136 -10.71 14.14 -5.83
N THR A 137 -9.98 13.07 -5.59
CA THR A 137 -8.91 12.98 -4.60
C THR A 137 -7.85 11.99 -5.07
N ILE A 138 -6.59 12.30 -4.78
CA ILE A 138 -5.47 11.38 -4.95
C ILE A 138 -5.02 10.97 -3.55
N ILE A 139 -5.11 9.67 -3.24
CA ILE A 139 -4.67 9.13 -1.96
C ILE A 139 -3.73 7.95 -2.14
N PHE A 140 -2.82 7.78 -1.18
CA PHE A 140 -2.09 6.54 -1.01
C PHE A 140 -3.04 5.42 -0.58
N ASN A 141 -2.89 4.26 -1.17
CA ASN A 141 -3.67 3.08 -0.85
C ASN A 141 -2.87 1.81 -1.18
N TRP A 142 -3.42 0.67 -0.87
CA TRP A 142 -2.80 -0.63 -1.15
C TRP A 142 -3.85 -1.70 -1.49
N THR A 143 -3.38 -2.75 -2.14
CA THR A 143 -4.12 -3.99 -2.34
C THR A 143 -3.25 -5.16 -1.85
N PRO A 144 -3.83 -6.17 -1.15
CA PRO A 144 -5.25 -6.36 -0.86
C PRO A 144 -5.74 -5.50 0.31
N ASN A 145 -6.92 -4.88 0.16
CA ASN A 145 -7.69 -4.31 1.25
C ASN A 145 -9.19 -4.17 0.85
N PHE A 146 -10.03 -3.61 1.73
CA PHE A 146 -11.47 -3.51 1.48
C PHE A 146 -11.83 -2.62 0.26
N THR A 147 -10.98 -1.68 -0.11
CA THR A 147 -11.22 -0.77 -1.24
C THR A 147 -11.15 -1.47 -2.59
N ASP A 148 -10.61 -2.69 -2.66
CA ASP A 148 -10.56 -3.49 -3.89
C ASP A 148 -11.96 -3.76 -4.45
N ALA A 149 -12.97 -3.88 -3.57
CA ALA A 149 -14.37 -4.08 -3.93
C ALA A 149 -15.17 -2.77 -4.04
N GLU A 150 -14.63 -1.65 -3.59
CA GLU A 150 -15.36 -0.39 -3.45
C GLU A 150 -15.11 0.65 -4.56
N GLY A 151 -14.42 0.28 -5.61
CA GLY A 151 -14.13 1.19 -6.73
C GLY A 151 -13.01 2.18 -6.42
N PHE A 152 -11.80 1.65 -6.34
CA PHE A 152 -10.54 2.40 -6.29
C PHE A 152 -9.66 2.00 -7.48
N THR A 153 -9.03 2.98 -8.12
CA THR A 153 -8.15 2.74 -9.27
C THR A 153 -6.78 3.33 -8.98
N PHE A 154 -5.76 2.49 -9.04
CA PHE A 154 -4.36 2.93 -8.92
C PHE A 154 -3.93 3.71 -10.16
N ILE A 155 -3.14 4.77 -9.95
CA ILE A 155 -2.52 5.54 -11.04
C ILE A 155 -1.37 4.72 -11.61
N GLU A 156 -1.29 4.68 -12.93
CA GLU A 156 -0.24 4.00 -13.68
C GLU A 156 0.96 4.93 -13.85
N PHE A 157 1.96 4.77 -12.98
CA PHE A 157 3.25 5.45 -13.04
C PHE A 157 4.23 4.70 -13.95
N PRO A 158 5.39 5.30 -14.31
CA PRO A 158 6.45 4.57 -14.99
C PRO A 158 6.82 3.29 -14.25
N GLU A 159 7.09 2.22 -15.01
CA GLU A 159 7.34 0.90 -14.42
C GLU A 159 8.50 0.91 -13.42
N PHE A 160 8.34 0.19 -12.32
CA PHE A 160 9.41 0.00 -11.35
C PHE A 160 10.51 -0.89 -11.93
N PHE A 161 11.75 -0.51 -11.70
CA PHE A 161 12.93 -1.34 -11.92
C PHE A 161 13.96 -1.14 -10.80
N ASP A 162 14.80 -2.12 -10.58
CA ASP A 162 15.83 -2.04 -9.52
C ASP A 162 16.78 -0.86 -9.79
N GLY A 163 16.98 -0.02 -8.79
CA GLY A 163 17.80 1.18 -8.89
C GLY A 163 17.06 2.44 -9.35
N CYS A 164 15.74 2.39 -9.61
CA CYS A 164 15.00 3.56 -10.08
C CYS A 164 14.71 4.60 -8.97
N ARG A 165 14.84 4.22 -7.69
CA ARG A 165 14.64 5.13 -6.56
C ARG A 165 15.83 6.04 -6.34
N THR A 166 15.61 7.24 -5.82
CA THR A 166 16.68 8.20 -5.50
C THR A 166 17.70 7.63 -4.52
N VAL A 167 17.27 6.84 -3.53
CA VAL A 167 18.15 6.16 -2.57
C VAL A 167 19.08 5.14 -3.22
N ASP A 168 18.74 4.65 -4.40
CA ASP A 168 19.51 3.68 -5.19
C ASP A 168 20.25 4.35 -6.37
N GLY A 169 20.17 5.68 -6.49
CA GLY A 169 20.83 6.48 -7.49
C GLY A 169 20.00 6.74 -8.77
N GLY A 170 18.73 6.33 -8.79
CA GLY A 170 17.77 6.66 -9.84
C GLY A 170 17.18 8.06 -9.72
N ASP A 171 16.29 8.42 -10.64
CA ASP A 171 15.61 9.72 -10.66
C ASP A 171 14.38 9.80 -9.73
N GLY A 172 13.88 8.66 -9.26
CA GLY A 172 12.72 8.57 -8.37
C GLY A 172 11.36 8.66 -9.08
N SER A 173 11.31 8.69 -10.41
CA SER A 173 10.04 8.82 -11.16
C SER A 173 9.19 7.56 -11.21
N CYS A 174 9.79 6.39 -10.94
CA CYS A 174 9.12 5.10 -11.06
C CYS A 174 7.99 4.88 -10.06
N GLY A 175 7.00 4.09 -10.46
CA GLY A 175 5.92 3.56 -9.64
C GLY A 175 6.40 2.64 -8.53
N SER A 176 5.47 2.05 -7.81
CA SER A 176 5.77 1.10 -6.74
C SER A 176 5.95 -0.32 -7.27
N PRO A 177 6.86 -1.12 -6.69
CA PRO A 177 7.00 -2.52 -7.07
C PRO A 177 5.76 -3.31 -6.69
N LYS A 178 5.41 -4.31 -7.49
CA LYS A 178 4.47 -5.36 -7.12
C LYS A 178 5.22 -6.46 -6.37
N GLY A 179 4.55 -7.12 -5.45
CA GLY A 179 5.13 -8.21 -4.67
C GLY A 179 4.08 -9.22 -4.24
N TRP A 180 4.48 -10.14 -3.38
CA TRP A 180 3.59 -11.12 -2.76
C TRP A 180 3.40 -10.79 -1.29
N LEU A 181 2.21 -11.07 -0.77
CA LEU A 181 2.01 -11.11 0.68
C LEU A 181 2.65 -12.39 1.22
N LYS A 182 3.70 -12.25 2.02
CA LYS A 182 4.49 -13.37 2.53
C LYS A 182 4.21 -13.62 4.01
N LYS A 183 4.71 -14.76 4.48
CA LYS A 183 4.63 -15.20 5.86
C LYS A 183 6.02 -15.36 6.45
N ALA A 184 6.19 -14.95 7.71
CA ALA A 184 7.42 -15.12 8.46
C ALA A 184 7.21 -15.99 9.69
N ALA A 185 8.20 -16.78 10.07
CA ALA A 185 8.17 -17.57 11.29
C ALA A 185 9.51 -17.55 12.03
N ASN A 186 9.48 -17.85 13.34
CA ASN A 186 10.67 -18.13 14.09
C ASN A 186 11.34 -19.40 13.56
N TYR A 187 12.65 -19.37 13.38
CA TYR A 187 13.44 -20.47 12.78
C TYR A 187 13.36 -21.79 13.56
N LYS A 188 13.01 -21.76 14.84
CA LYS A 188 12.87 -22.98 15.68
C LYS A 188 11.52 -23.65 15.46
N MET A 189 10.50 -22.93 14.97
CA MET A 189 9.12 -23.40 14.88
C MET A 189 8.98 -24.74 14.11
N PRO A 190 9.68 -24.98 12.98
CA PRO A 190 9.60 -26.26 12.28
C PRO A 190 10.00 -27.48 13.13
N LYS A 191 10.88 -27.26 14.12
CA LYS A 191 11.35 -28.34 15.01
C LYS A 191 10.55 -28.43 16.30
N THR A 192 10.18 -27.29 16.87
CA THR A 192 9.49 -27.23 18.18
C THR A 192 7.99 -27.46 18.06
N HIS A 193 7.38 -27.05 16.95
CA HIS A 193 5.93 -27.12 16.69
C HIS A 193 5.65 -27.53 15.23
N PRO A 194 6.09 -28.71 14.77
CA PRO A 194 6.08 -29.10 13.36
C PRO A 194 4.68 -29.13 12.75
N ALA A 195 3.65 -29.57 13.49
CA ALA A 195 2.28 -29.60 13.00
C ALA A 195 1.73 -28.18 12.82
N ALA A 196 1.96 -27.28 13.77
CA ALA A 196 1.55 -25.88 13.68
C ALA A 196 2.27 -25.15 12.54
N TYR A 197 3.59 -25.38 12.36
CA TYR A 197 4.32 -24.82 11.24
C TYR A 197 3.80 -25.31 9.89
N THR A 198 3.50 -26.62 9.78
CA THR A 198 2.94 -27.20 8.56
C THR A 198 1.57 -26.59 8.24
N ALA A 199 0.70 -26.42 9.22
CA ALA A 199 -0.58 -25.75 9.04
C ALA A 199 -0.38 -24.30 8.59
N PHE A 200 0.43 -23.53 9.32
CA PHE A 200 0.74 -22.14 9.02
C PHE A 200 1.30 -21.94 7.60
N SER A 201 2.27 -22.76 7.20
CA SER A 201 2.88 -22.66 5.87
C SER A 201 1.92 -22.94 4.73
N LYS A 202 0.87 -23.74 4.96
CA LYS A 202 -0.16 -24.10 3.97
C LYS A 202 -1.32 -23.09 3.90
N ILE A 203 -1.55 -22.30 4.94
CA ILE A 203 -2.59 -21.27 4.91
C ILE A 203 -2.27 -20.28 3.78
N SER A 204 -3.25 -20.03 2.94
CA SER A 204 -3.13 -19.06 1.85
C SER A 204 -4.46 -18.32 1.67
N PHE A 205 -4.40 -17.01 1.65
CA PHE A 205 -5.52 -16.13 1.36
C PHE A 205 -5.32 -15.48 0.00
N SER A 206 -6.40 -15.36 -0.77
CA SER A 206 -6.42 -14.58 -2.00
C SER A 206 -6.61 -13.09 -1.69
N THR A 207 -6.40 -12.23 -2.69
CA THR A 207 -6.74 -10.79 -2.62
C THR A 207 -8.21 -10.60 -2.22
N THR A 208 -9.11 -11.42 -2.80
CA THR A 208 -10.55 -11.37 -2.51
C THR A 208 -10.85 -11.75 -1.05
N ASP A 209 -10.24 -12.84 -0.53
CA ASP A 209 -10.45 -13.26 0.86
C ASP A 209 -10.06 -12.14 1.83
N ILE A 210 -8.88 -11.55 1.63
CA ILE A 210 -8.37 -10.48 2.49
C ILE A 210 -9.26 -9.23 2.38
N GLY A 211 -9.64 -8.83 1.17
CA GLY A 211 -10.50 -7.67 0.94
C GLY A 211 -11.87 -7.83 1.62
N GLN A 212 -12.46 -9.02 1.53
CA GLN A 212 -13.74 -9.33 2.19
C GLN A 212 -13.64 -9.30 3.72
N MET A 213 -12.61 -9.94 4.31
CA MET A 213 -12.38 -9.91 5.76
C MET A 213 -12.12 -8.48 6.24
N ALA A 214 -11.34 -7.70 5.50
CA ALA A 214 -11.10 -6.31 5.81
C ALA A 214 -12.39 -5.48 5.76
N ALA A 215 -13.27 -5.70 4.77
CA ALA A 215 -14.55 -5.02 4.68
C ALA A 215 -15.46 -5.28 5.88
N LEU A 216 -15.53 -6.54 6.37
CA LEU A 216 -16.29 -6.86 7.58
C LEU A 216 -15.84 -6.05 8.80
N VAL A 217 -14.53 -5.79 8.93
CA VAL A 217 -13.98 -5.01 10.05
C VAL A 217 -14.07 -3.51 9.78
N ASP A 218 -13.59 -3.05 8.63
CA ASP A 218 -13.40 -1.62 8.35
C ASP A 218 -14.68 -0.92 7.90
N VAL A 219 -15.60 -1.64 7.23
CA VAL A 219 -16.88 -1.10 6.75
C VAL A 219 -18.02 -1.49 7.69
N ASP A 220 -18.20 -2.80 7.95
CA ASP A 220 -19.33 -3.33 8.73
C ASP A 220 -19.09 -3.24 10.24
N LYS A 221 -17.90 -2.83 10.67
CA LYS A 221 -17.51 -2.63 12.08
C LYS A 221 -17.64 -3.89 12.94
N MET A 222 -17.49 -5.06 12.32
CA MET A 222 -17.42 -6.32 13.07
C MET A 222 -16.15 -6.41 13.89
N SER A 223 -16.16 -7.20 14.95
CA SER A 223 -14.91 -7.53 15.65
C SER A 223 -14.02 -8.39 14.75
N HIS A 224 -12.70 -8.30 14.92
CA HIS A 224 -11.76 -9.14 14.17
C HIS A 224 -12.05 -10.65 14.34
N GLN A 225 -12.56 -11.04 15.52
CA GLN A 225 -12.88 -12.43 15.83
C GLN A 225 -14.13 -12.90 15.09
N ASP A 226 -15.13 -12.02 14.91
CA ASP A 226 -16.36 -12.36 14.20
C ASP A 226 -16.19 -12.30 12.68
N ALA A 227 -15.19 -11.54 12.20
CA ALA A 227 -14.86 -11.40 10.78
C ALA A 227 -13.97 -12.55 10.26
N ALA A 228 -13.34 -13.31 11.16
CA ALA A 228 -12.43 -14.43 10.81
C ALA A 228 -13.18 -15.77 10.76
#